data_9d5435c045a494271130acde43c0b68f
#
_entry.id   9d5435c045a494271130acde43c0b68f
#
_cell.length_a   1.000
_cell.length_b   1.000
_cell.length_c   1.000
_cell.angle_alpha   90.00
_cell.angle_beta   90.00
_cell.angle_gamma   90.00
#
_symmetry.space_group_name_H-M   'P 1'
#
loop_
_entity.id
_entity.type
_entity.pdbx_description
1 polymer ?
#
loop_
_entity_poly.entity_id
_entity_poly.type
_entity_poly.pdbx_seq_one_letter_code
_entity_poly.pdbx_strand_id
1 'polypeptide(L)'
;MVRFIFTFATVLLVAGCASAPGPSTQDITADLPAQWSNAPDASGKAPTFWWQNFQDEALSEAIGQALDANPNLNAAAARLDAAWAQARMAGAEQLPQIALSSGLSMSQMNMAQFGVSLPNIPTKFDSQRHNLSLGAQWEIDLWSRVRSGKRAARSGALGQAADFAGARHSLAGQVAKAWMLAIEARQQERLASFTVTTYETTVERIRARFEQGVRSSLDLRLAEASLAGAKANVAERITAANR
;
A
#
# COMPACT_ATOMS: atom_id res chain seq x y z
N MET A 1 -4.72 64.49 -5.54
CA MET A 1 -4.05 63.48 -4.68
C MET A 1 -4.93 62.25 -4.39
N VAL A 2 -6.18 62.40 -4.03
CA VAL A 2 -7.10 61.29 -3.70
C VAL A 2 -7.33 60.32 -4.87
N ARG A 3 -7.42 60.76 -6.12
CA ARG A 3 -7.61 59.94 -7.32
C ARG A 3 -6.38 59.03 -7.62
N PHE A 4 -5.19 59.43 -7.29
CA PHE A 4 -3.96 58.64 -7.47
C PHE A 4 -3.84 57.52 -6.42
N ILE A 5 -4.34 57.75 -5.20
CA ILE A 5 -4.33 56.76 -4.12
C ILE A 5 -5.32 55.65 -4.42
N PHE A 6 -6.50 55.97 -4.99
CA PHE A 6 -7.51 54.97 -5.36
C PHE A 6 -7.04 54.10 -6.53
N THR A 7 -6.37 54.64 -7.53
CA THR A 7 -5.83 53.87 -8.66
C THR A 7 -4.66 52.99 -8.22
N PHE A 8 -3.83 53.41 -7.29
CA PHE A 8 -2.73 52.60 -6.75
C PHE A 8 -3.21 51.48 -5.85
N ALA A 9 -4.26 51.71 -5.05
CA ALA A 9 -4.89 50.68 -4.22
C ALA A 9 -5.58 49.62 -5.07
N THR A 10 -6.22 49.96 -6.21
CA THR A 10 -6.85 49.01 -7.11
C THR A 10 -5.83 48.16 -7.85
N VAL A 11 -4.66 48.68 -8.21
CA VAL A 11 -3.56 47.94 -8.85
C VAL A 11 -2.90 46.98 -7.87
N LEU A 12 -2.76 47.32 -6.59
CA LEU A 12 -2.22 46.43 -5.56
C LEU A 12 -3.16 45.25 -5.25
N LEU A 13 -4.47 45.44 -5.34
CA LEU A 13 -5.47 44.37 -5.12
C LEU A 13 -5.48 43.35 -6.25
N VAL A 14 -5.09 43.71 -7.47
CA VAL A 14 -5.01 42.80 -8.62
C VAL A 14 -3.72 41.98 -8.64
N ALA A 15 -2.62 42.49 -8.05
CA ALA A 15 -1.35 41.79 -7.97
C ALA A 15 -1.34 40.61 -6.98
N GLY A 16 -2.36 40.48 -6.12
CA GLY A 16 -2.51 39.40 -5.14
C GLY A 16 -3.00 38.06 -5.70
N CYS A 17 -3.36 38.00 -6.99
CA CYS A 17 -3.72 36.77 -7.66
C CYS A 17 -2.47 35.99 -8.14
N ALA A 18 -1.48 35.76 -7.27
CA ALA A 18 -0.43 34.82 -7.55
C ALA A 18 -1.04 33.46 -7.59
N SER A 19 -1.20 32.89 -8.79
CA SER A 19 -1.50 31.46 -8.95
C SER A 19 -0.49 30.69 -8.11
N ALA A 20 -0.99 29.84 -7.20
CA ALA A 20 -0.12 28.93 -6.48
C ALA A 20 0.82 28.23 -7.50
N PRO A 21 2.13 28.21 -7.26
CA PRO A 21 3.03 27.50 -8.15
C PRO A 21 2.50 26.08 -8.32
N GLY A 22 2.51 25.60 -9.56
CA GLY A 22 2.17 24.20 -9.84
C GLY A 22 3.02 23.30 -8.93
N PRO A 23 2.62 22.03 -8.73
CA PRO A 23 3.43 21.12 -7.95
C PRO A 23 4.85 21.17 -8.53
N SER A 24 5.77 21.80 -7.80
CA SER A 24 7.18 21.60 -8.08
C SER A 24 7.41 20.13 -7.77
N THR A 25 7.66 19.32 -8.78
CA THR A 25 8.51 18.18 -8.58
C THR A 25 9.82 18.77 -8.07
N GLN A 26 9.95 18.92 -6.75
CA GLN A 26 11.28 19.00 -6.19
C GLN A 26 11.97 17.77 -6.72
N ASP A 27 12.85 17.94 -7.67
CA ASP A 27 13.86 16.97 -7.96
C ASP A 27 14.55 16.70 -6.62
N ILE A 28 14.13 15.64 -5.94
CA ILE A 28 14.90 15.07 -4.86
C ILE A 28 16.11 14.47 -5.59
N THR A 29 17.02 15.35 -5.99
CA THR A 29 18.36 14.97 -6.39
C THR A 29 19.06 14.51 -5.11
N ALA A 30 18.74 13.27 -4.65
CA ALA A 30 19.70 12.57 -3.85
C ALA A 30 21.01 12.61 -4.65
N ASP A 31 22.10 12.89 -3.98
CA ASP A 31 23.44 12.92 -4.60
C ASP A 31 23.81 11.48 -4.98
N LEU A 32 23.14 11.01 -6.04
CA LEU A 32 23.32 9.65 -6.55
C LEU A 32 24.55 9.66 -7.47
N PRO A 33 25.44 8.67 -7.35
CA PRO A 33 26.56 8.55 -8.24
C PRO A 33 26.07 8.47 -9.68
N ALA A 34 26.75 9.16 -10.60
CA ALA A 34 26.39 9.20 -12.01
C ALA A 34 26.35 7.81 -12.67
N GLN A 35 27.09 6.85 -12.11
CA GLN A 35 27.07 5.44 -12.51
C GLN A 35 27.31 4.55 -11.28
N TRP A 36 26.59 3.45 -11.21
CA TRP A 36 26.85 2.39 -10.26
C TRP A 36 27.95 1.48 -10.79
N SER A 37 28.95 1.15 -9.98
CA SER A 37 30.12 0.36 -10.38
C SER A 37 29.78 -1.02 -10.99
N ASN A 38 28.60 -1.56 -10.73
CA ASN A 38 28.14 -2.87 -11.22
C ASN A 38 26.80 -2.80 -11.99
N ALA A 39 26.38 -1.62 -12.44
CA ALA A 39 25.19 -1.51 -13.27
C ALA A 39 25.60 -1.67 -14.75
N PRO A 40 25.11 -2.67 -15.46
CA PRO A 40 25.06 -2.60 -16.91
C PRO A 40 24.23 -1.37 -17.29
N ASP A 41 24.42 -0.83 -18.49
CA ASP A 41 23.70 0.35 -19.04
C ASP A 41 22.18 0.21 -18.90
N ALA A 42 21.68 0.28 -17.68
CA ALA A 42 20.27 0.15 -17.35
C ALA A 42 19.61 1.52 -17.43
N SER A 43 19.40 1.99 -18.65
CA SER A 43 18.62 3.22 -18.95
C SER A 43 17.10 2.99 -18.91
N GLY A 44 16.62 1.88 -18.33
CA GLY A 44 15.22 1.46 -18.38
C GLY A 44 14.50 1.52 -17.03
N LYS A 45 13.17 1.72 -17.08
CA LYS A 45 12.29 1.45 -15.93
C LYS A 45 12.43 -0.03 -15.56
N ALA A 46 12.50 -0.33 -14.26
CA ALA A 46 12.46 -1.70 -13.79
C ALA A 46 11.26 -2.43 -14.40
N PRO A 47 11.43 -3.61 -15.00
CA PRO A 47 10.32 -4.34 -15.63
C PRO A 47 9.27 -4.68 -14.58
N THR A 48 8.00 -4.56 -14.95
CA THR A 48 6.86 -4.82 -14.06
C THR A 48 6.89 -6.24 -13.49
N PHE A 49 7.44 -7.19 -14.24
CA PHE A 49 7.55 -8.60 -13.90
C PHE A 49 9.02 -9.04 -13.82
N TRP A 50 9.84 -8.29 -13.07
CA TRP A 50 11.30 -8.50 -12.97
C TRP A 50 11.70 -9.92 -12.52
N TRP A 51 10.84 -10.62 -11.77
CA TRP A 51 11.10 -11.98 -11.29
C TRP A 51 11.12 -13.03 -12.41
N GLN A 52 10.53 -12.74 -13.58
CA GLN A 52 10.60 -13.62 -14.75
C GLN A 52 12.03 -13.78 -15.30
N ASN A 53 12.91 -12.80 -14.99
CA ASN A 53 14.31 -12.87 -15.37
C ASN A 53 15.07 -14.02 -14.67
N PHE A 54 14.53 -14.56 -13.56
CA PHE A 54 15.09 -15.75 -12.90
C PHE A 54 14.81 -17.05 -13.65
N GLN A 55 13.92 -17.05 -14.66
CA GLN A 55 13.55 -18.21 -15.46
C GLN A 55 13.05 -19.40 -14.58
N ASP A 56 12.46 -19.09 -13.44
CA ASP A 56 11.85 -20.04 -12.49
C ASP A 56 10.33 -19.88 -12.55
N GLU A 57 9.69 -20.88 -13.16
CA GLU A 57 8.23 -20.89 -13.35
C GLU A 57 7.50 -21.01 -12.01
N ALA A 58 8.02 -21.85 -11.09
CA ALA A 58 7.42 -22.06 -9.79
C ALA A 58 7.50 -20.80 -8.92
N LEU A 59 8.62 -20.05 -8.98
CA LEU A 59 8.73 -18.73 -8.36
C LEU A 59 7.69 -17.76 -8.94
N SER A 60 7.54 -17.74 -10.26
CA SER A 60 6.60 -16.86 -10.95
C SER A 60 5.17 -17.16 -10.57
N GLU A 61 4.80 -18.43 -10.45
CA GLU A 61 3.49 -18.86 -9.98
C GLU A 61 3.24 -18.47 -8.53
N ALA A 62 4.21 -18.71 -7.63
CA ALA A 62 4.10 -18.34 -6.22
C ALA A 62 3.90 -16.83 -6.03
N ILE A 63 4.63 -15.99 -6.79
CA ILE A 63 4.44 -14.53 -6.76
C ILE A 63 3.06 -14.17 -7.30
N GLY A 64 2.60 -14.78 -8.39
CA GLY A 64 1.27 -14.56 -8.95
C GLY A 64 0.17 -14.84 -7.92
N GLN A 65 0.20 -16.01 -7.29
CA GLN A 65 -0.74 -16.41 -6.25
C GLN A 65 -0.72 -15.42 -5.06
N ALA A 66 0.47 -15.00 -4.63
CA ALA A 66 0.61 -14.03 -3.54
C ALA A 66 0.01 -12.65 -3.89
N LEU A 67 0.22 -12.18 -5.13
CA LEU A 67 -0.32 -10.90 -5.59
C LEU A 67 -1.86 -10.92 -5.70
N ASP A 68 -2.42 -12.05 -6.10
CA ASP A 68 -3.88 -12.20 -6.30
C ASP A 68 -4.63 -12.44 -4.98
N ALA A 69 -4.02 -13.18 -4.06
CA ALA A 69 -4.69 -13.60 -2.82
C ALA A 69 -4.39 -12.72 -1.60
N ASN A 70 -3.49 -11.72 -1.69
CA ASN A 70 -3.06 -10.95 -0.53
C ASN A 70 -4.14 -9.94 -0.07
N PRO A 71 -4.70 -10.07 1.17
CA PRO A 71 -5.76 -9.18 1.65
C PRO A 71 -5.30 -7.72 1.81
N ASN A 72 -4.02 -7.49 2.14
CA ASN A 72 -3.49 -6.14 2.30
C ASN A 72 -3.38 -5.43 0.94
N LEU A 73 -3.06 -6.17 -0.12
CA LEU A 73 -3.03 -5.63 -1.47
C LEU A 73 -4.44 -5.30 -1.97
N ASN A 74 -5.43 -6.15 -1.67
CA ASN A 74 -6.84 -5.88 -1.97
C ASN A 74 -7.33 -4.63 -1.21
N ALA A 75 -6.94 -4.47 0.05
CA ALA A 75 -7.24 -3.25 0.81
C ALA A 75 -6.56 -2.00 0.22
N ALA A 76 -5.34 -2.12 -0.29
CA ALA A 76 -4.65 -1.02 -0.98
C ALA A 76 -5.34 -0.64 -2.30
N ALA A 77 -5.82 -1.63 -3.07
CA ALA A 77 -6.63 -1.39 -4.27
C ALA A 77 -7.93 -0.65 -3.95
N ALA A 78 -8.64 -1.07 -2.89
CA ALA A 78 -9.86 -0.39 -2.46
C ALA A 78 -9.61 1.08 -2.01
N ARG A 79 -8.47 1.35 -1.36
CA ARG A 79 -8.08 2.74 -1.03
C ARG A 79 -7.80 3.57 -2.28
N LEU A 80 -7.17 2.98 -3.28
CA LEU A 80 -6.96 3.62 -4.58
C LEU A 80 -8.28 3.97 -5.26
N ASP A 81 -9.25 3.06 -5.27
CA ASP A 81 -10.58 3.29 -5.83
C ASP A 81 -11.32 4.40 -5.08
N ALA A 82 -11.23 4.42 -3.74
CA ALA A 82 -11.78 5.48 -2.91
C ALA A 82 -11.15 6.85 -3.21
N ALA A 83 -9.82 6.89 -3.38
CA ALA A 83 -9.11 8.13 -3.72
C ALA A 83 -9.54 8.68 -5.11
N TRP A 84 -9.71 7.81 -6.09
CA TRP A 84 -10.26 8.21 -7.39
C TRP A 84 -11.71 8.67 -7.30
N ALA A 85 -12.53 8.06 -6.45
CA ALA A 85 -13.89 8.52 -6.19
C ALA A 85 -13.89 9.92 -5.56
N GLN A 86 -13.03 10.19 -4.59
CA GLN A 86 -12.84 11.52 -4.00
C GLN A 86 -12.40 12.55 -5.02
N ALA A 87 -11.47 12.19 -5.92
CA ALA A 87 -11.04 13.08 -7.00
C ALA A 87 -12.19 13.42 -7.97
N ARG A 88 -13.09 12.46 -8.24
CA ARG A 88 -14.32 12.72 -9.03
C ARG A 88 -15.29 13.63 -8.28
N MET A 89 -15.49 13.42 -6.98
CA MET A 89 -16.32 14.27 -6.15
C MET A 89 -15.82 15.72 -6.12
N ALA A 90 -14.52 15.92 -5.90
CA ALA A 90 -13.92 17.25 -5.97
C ALA A 90 -14.05 17.89 -7.36
N GLY A 91 -14.11 17.08 -8.42
CA GLY A 91 -14.40 17.56 -9.76
C GLY A 91 -15.85 18.00 -9.97
N ALA A 92 -16.79 17.34 -9.30
CA ALA A 92 -18.22 17.64 -9.38
C ALA A 92 -18.59 19.00 -8.77
N GLU A 93 -17.79 19.51 -7.82
CA GLU A 93 -17.97 20.87 -7.25
C GLU A 93 -17.82 21.99 -8.30
N GLN A 94 -17.26 21.71 -9.47
CA GLN A 94 -17.21 22.66 -10.58
C GLN A 94 -18.55 22.84 -11.31
N LEU A 95 -19.49 21.94 -11.06
CA LEU A 95 -20.81 21.89 -11.73
C LEU A 95 -21.89 22.43 -10.80
N PRO A 96 -23.01 22.95 -11.37
CA PRO A 96 -24.18 23.31 -10.58
C PRO A 96 -24.67 22.11 -9.77
N GLN A 97 -24.88 22.31 -8.47
CA GLN A 97 -25.49 21.32 -7.58
C GLN A 97 -26.99 21.49 -7.62
N ILE A 98 -27.71 20.48 -8.07
CA ILE A 98 -29.16 20.47 -8.17
C ILE A 98 -29.71 19.54 -7.07
N ALA A 99 -30.57 20.08 -6.21
CA ALA A 99 -31.19 19.34 -5.14
C ALA A 99 -32.75 19.42 -5.28
N LEU A 100 -33.38 18.26 -5.30
CA LEU A 100 -34.82 18.13 -5.17
C LEU A 100 -35.16 17.68 -3.75
N SER A 101 -35.94 18.47 -3.02
CA SER A 101 -36.38 18.10 -1.68
C SER A 101 -37.90 18.05 -1.62
N SER A 102 -38.43 17.04 -0.96
CA SER A 102 -39.84 16.94 -0.63
C SER A 102 -39.99 16.70 0.86
N GLY A 103 -40.99 17.33 1.45
CA GLY A 103 -41.29 17.20 2.86
C GLY A 103 -42.81 17.14 3.09
N LEU A 104 -43.21 16.29 4.02
CA LEU A 104 -44.56 16.26 4.58
C LEU A 104 -44.44 16.63 6.06
N SER A 105 -45.09 17.70 6.45
CA SER A 105 -45.22 18.12 7.84
C SER A 105 -46.65 18.03 8.27
N MET A 106 -46.93 17.28 9.33
CA MET A 106 -48.20 17.20 9.99
C MET A 106 -48.07 17.87 11.35
N SER A 107 -48.90 18.86 11.63
CA SER A 107 -48.98 19.51 12.92
C SER A 107 -50.40 19.59 13.42
N GLN A 108 -50.61 19.27 14.68
CA GLN A 108 -51.86 19.43 15.37
C GLN A 108 -51.69 20.54 16.43
N MET A 109 -52.50 21.57 16.32
CA MET A 109 -52.53 22.64 17.28
C MET A 109 -53.83 22.46 18.14
N ASN A 110 -53.65 22.41 19.46
CA ASN A 110 -54.76 22.37 20.40
C ASN A 110 -54.88 23.71 21.12
N MET A 111 -55.92 24.51 20.75
CA MET A 111 -56.14 25.83 21.32
C MET A 111 -56.55 25.77 22.80
N ALA A 112 -57.05 24.62 23.30
CA ALA A 112 -57.38 24.46 24.70
C ALA A 112 -56.13 24.58 25.62
N GLN A 113 -54.93 24.33 25.12
CA GLN A 113 -53.67 24.52 25.87
C GLN A 113 -53.41 26.01 26.17
N PHE A 114 -53.97 26.91 25.40
CA PHE A 114 -53.81 28.36 25.59
C PHE A 114 -55.02 28.99 26.33
N GLY A 115 -55.89 28.15 26.97
CA GLY A 115 -57.03 28.61 27.70
C GLY A 115 -58.19 29.14 26.84
N VAL A 116 -58.12 28.93 25.53
CA VAL A 116 -59.16 29.36 24.59
C VAL A 116 -60.09 28.17 24.34
N SER A 117 -61.30 28.25 24.90
CA SER A 117 -62.36 27.29 24.63
C SER A 117 -63.64 28.09 24.32
N LEU A 118 -64.03 28.08 23.04
CA LEU A 118 -65.21 28.76 22.56
C LEU A 118 -66.29 27.73 22.24
N PRO A 119 -67.53 27.95 22.64
CA PRO A 119 -68.64 27.07 22.30
C PRO A 119 -68.80 26.96 20.77
N ASN A 120 -68.89 25.74 20.25
CA ASN A 120 -69.09 25.43 18.81
C ASN A 120 -67.88 25.68 17.89
N ILE A 121 -66.66 25.91 18.43
CA ILE A 121 -65.43 25.99 17.61
C ILE A 121 -64.49 24.79 17.95
N PRO A 122 -64.02 24.03 16.97
CA PRO A 122 -63.06 22.97 17.20
C PRO A 122 -61.83 23.52 17.89
N THR A 123 -61.40 22.92 19.00
CA THR A 123 -60.15 23.30 19.71
C THR A 123 -58.95 22.68 19.14
N LYS A 124 -59.06 21.69 18.25
CA LYS A 124 -57.97 21.01 17.56
C LYS A 124 -58.01 21.36 16.09
N PHE A 125 -56.87 21.82 15.60
CA PHE A 125 -56.64 22.13 14.20
C PHE A 125 -55.49 21.25 13.69
N ASP A 126 -55.83 20.40 12.71
CA ASP A 126 -54.83 19.59 12.02
C ASP A 126 -54.36 20.34 10.77
N SER A 127 -53.06 20.52 10.65
CA SER A 127 -52.47 21.13 9.47
C SER A 127 -51.52 20.13 8.80
N GLN A 128 -51.74 19.89 7.53
CA GLN A 128 -50.85 19.12 6.67
C GLN A 128 -50.21 20.07 5.66
N ARG A 129 -48.87 20.06 5.64
CA ARG A 129 -48.13 20.87 4.70
C ARG A 129 -47.25 19.95 3.83
N HIS A 130 -47.49 20.00 2.54
CA HIS A 130 -46.64 19.38 1.54
C HIS A 130 -45.72 20.44 0.98
N ASN A 131 -44.43 20.15 0.99
CA ASN A 131 -43.40 21.01 0.40
C ASN A 131 -42.66 20.20 -0.66
N LEU A 132 -42.52 20.79 -1.84
CA LEU A 132 -41.67 20.30 -2.92
C LEU A 132 -40.84 21.48 -3.39
N SER A 133 -39.52 21.35 -3.31
CA SER A 133 -38.63 22.41 -3.74
C SER A 133 -37.47 21.86 -4.59
N LEU A 134 -37.17 22.58 -5.66
CA LEU A 134 -36.03 22.38 -6.52
C LEU A 134 -35.07 23.55 -6.29
N GLY A 135 -33.86 23.25 -5.81
CA GLY A 135 -32.80 24.22 -5.61
C GLY A 135 -31.63 23.99 -6.57
N ALA A 136 -31.03 25.05 -7.04
CA ALA A 136 -29.78 25.00 -7.78
C ALA A 136 -28.79 25.93 -7.11
N GLN A 137 -27.56 25.42 -6.83
CA GLN A 137 -26.48 26.19 -6.27
C GLN A 137 -25.21 25.98 -7.11
N TRP A 138 -24.57 27.06 -7.46
CA TRP A 138 -23.33 27.03 -8.23
C TRP A 138 -22.40 28.14 -7.79
N GLU A 139 -21.10 27.81 -7.61
CA GLU A 139 -20.04 28.75 -7.29
C GLU A 139 -19.18 29.01 -8.56
N ILE A 140 -19.11 30.25 -8.99
CA ILE A 140 -18.23 30.67 -10.07
C ILE A 140 -16.82 30.74 -9.52
N ASP A 141 -15.93 29.87 -10.00
CA ASP A 141 -14.55 29.72 -9.50
C ASP A 141 -13.59 30.77 -10.11
N LEU A 142 -13.73 32.04 -9.67
CA LEU A 142 -12.93 33.16 -10.14
C LEU A 142 -11.47 33.04 -9.68
N TRP A 143 -11.24 32.58 -8.46
CA TRP A 143 -9.92 32.46 -7.83
C TRP A 143 -9.32 31.05 -7.84
N SER A 144 -9.88 30.17 -8.61
CA SER A 144 -9.40 28.79 -8.78
C SER A 144 -9.39 27.93 -7.51
N ARG A 145 -10.23 28.26 -6.51
CA ARG A 145 -10.37 27.49 -5.28
C ARG A 145 -10.80 26.04 -5.60
N VAL A 146 -11.89 25.89 -6.32
CA VAL A 146 -12.46 24.59 -6.68
C VAL A 146 -11.53 23.82 -7.64
N ARG A 147 -11.00 24.50 -8.64
CA ARG A 147 -9.99 23.91 -9.56
C ARG A 147 -8.75 23.41 -8.85
N SER A 148 -8.27 24.16 -7.85
CA SER A 148 -7.10 23.77 -7.05
C SER A 148 -7.43 22.57 -6.15
N GLY A 149 -8.62 22.53 -5.54
CA GLY A 149 -9.12 21.40 -4.77
C GLY A 149 -9.17 20.13 -5.61
N LYS A 150 -9.74 20.20 -6.83
CA LYS A 150 -9.76 19.07 -7.79
C LYS A 150 -8.34 18.60 -8.16
N ARG A 151 -7.41 19.52 -8.43
CA ARG A 151 -6.01 19.15 -8.72
C ARG A 151 -5.37 18.45 -7.54
N ALA A 152 -5.54 18.98 -6.33
CA ALA A 152 -5.02 18.37 -5.10
C ALA A 152 -5.58 16.95 -4.90
N ALA A 153 -6.90 16.75 -5.02
CA ALA A 153 -7.52 15.44 -4.91
C ALA A 153 -7.02 14.45 -5.97
N ARG A 154 -6.83 14.92 -7.22
CA ARG A 154 -6.25 14.10 -8.29
C ARG A 154 -4.79 13.71 -8.00
N SER A 155 -3.98 14.64 -7.48
CA SER A 155 -2.60 14.35 -7.08
C SER A 155 -2.56 13.34 -5.93
N GLY A 156 -3.49 13.44 -4.97
CA GLY A 156 -3.67 12.45 -3.91
C GLY A 156 -3.99 11.06 -4.46
N ALA A 157 -4.89 10.97 -5.46
CA ALA A 157 -5.20 9.68 -6.11
C ALA A 157 -4.00 9.10 -6.87
N LEU A 158 -3.19 9.92 -7.52
CA LEU A 158 -1.94 9.49 -8.15
C LEU A 158 -0.91 9.00 -7.11
N GLY A 159 -0.84 9.65 -5.93
CA GLY A 159 -0.04 9.18 -4.80
C GLY A 159 -0.47 7.77 -4.37
N GLN A 160 -1.78 7.56 -4.17
CA GLN A 160 -2.30 6.22 -3.83
C GLN A 160 -2.02 5.17 -4.92
N ALA A 161 -2.01 5.57 -6.19
CA ALA A 161 -1.64 4.67 -7.29
C ALA A 161 -0.15 4.26 -7.20
N ALA A 162 0.73 5.19 -6.84
CA ALA A 162 2.14 4.90 -6.61
C ALA A 162 2.33 3.99 -5.39
N ASP A 163 1.61 4.23 -4.29
CA ASP A 163 1.64 3.39 -3.09
C ASP A 163 1.18 1.97 -3.38
N PHE A 164 0.11 1.80 -4.17
CA PHE A 164 -0.35 0.49 -4.60
C PHE A 164 0.68 -0.24 -5.45
N ALA A 165 1.30 0.45 -6.41
CA ALA A 165 2.37 -0.12 -7.22
C ALA A 165 3.58 -0.52 -6.35
N GLY A 166 3.97 0.33 -5.40
CA GLY A 166 5.03 0.05 -4.42
C GLY A 166 4.72 -1.17 -3.56
N ALA A 167 3.48 -1.31 -3.08
CA ALA A 167 3.04 -2.46 -2.31
C ALA A 167 3.14 -3.78 -3.11
N ARG A 168 2.76 -3.76 -4.40
CA ARG A 168 2.92 -4.91 -5.30
C ARG A 168 4.38 -5.31 -5.46
N HIS A 169 5.25 -4.33 -5.72
CA HIS A 169 6.70 -4.58 -5.84
C HIS A 169 7.30 -5.14 -4.56
N SER A 170 6.93 -4.57 -3.41
CA SER A 170 7.40 -5.03 -2.10
C SER A 170 6.96 -6.46 -1.81
N LEU A 171 5.70 -6.80 -2.09
CA LEU A 171 5.19 -8.16 -1.89
C LEU A 171 5.92 -9.16 -2.79
N ALA A 172 6.08 -8.86 -4.08
CA ALA A 172 6.82 -9.70 -5.01
C ALA A 172 8.27 -9.92 -4.53
N GLY A 173 8.94 -8.86 -4.03
CA GLY A 173 10.29 -8.96 -3.47
C GLY A 173 10.36 -9.82 -2.20
N GLN A 174 9.36 -9.73 -1.33
CA GLN A 174 9.29 -10.55 -0.12
C GLN A 174 9.09 -12.03 -0.46
N VAL A 175 8.21 -12.35 -1.42
CA VAL A 175 8.00 -13.74 -1.87
C VAL A 175 9.25 -14.29 -2.53
N ALA A 176 9.89 -13.52 -3.41
CA ALA A 176 11.15 -13.95 -4.06
C ALA A 176 12.25 -14.21 -3.03
N LYS A 177 12.39 -13.33 -2.02
CA LYS A 177 13.34 -13.53 -0.93
C LYS A 177 13.04 -14.79 -0.13
N ALA A 178 11.78 -15.02 0.25
CA ALA A 178 11.37 -16.22 0.98
C ALA A 178 11.63 -17.49 0.16
N TRP A 179 11.37 -17.44 -1.14
CA TRP A 179 11.65 -18.54 -2.08
C TRP A 179 13.14 -18.90 -2.10
N MET A 180 14.01 -17.91 -2.25
CA MET A 180 15.47 -18.12 -2.25
C MET A 180 15.98 -18.66 -0.92
N LEU A 181 15.44 -18.17 0.21
CA LEU A 181 15.76 -18.70 1.53
C LEU A 181 15.33 -20.17 1.70
N ALA A 182 14.18 -20.56 1.16
CA ALA A 182 13.72 -21.95 1.17
C ALA A 182 14.63 -22.86 0.34
N ILE A 183 15.07 -22.38 -0.83
CA ILE A 183 16.04 -23.11 -1.66
C ILE A 183 17.38 -23.25 -0.90
N GLU A 184 17.88 -22.18 -0.30
CA GLU A 184 19.11 -22.19 0.50
C GLU A 184 19.01 -23.20 1.63
N ALA A 185 17.93 -23.20 2.41
CA ALA A 185 17.73 -24.12 3.53
C ALA A 185 17.78 -25.59 3.06
N ARG A 186 17.13 -25.92 1.95
CA ARG A 186 17.19 -27.27 1.35
C ARG A 186 18.60 -27.66 0.88
N GLN A 187 19.35 -26.72 0.31
CA GLN A 187 20.73 -26.99 -0.10
C GLN A 187 21.63 -27.21 1.11
N GLN A 188 21.45 -26.45 2.19
CA GLN A 188 22.18 -26.64 3.45
C GLN A 188 21.90 -27.99 4.08
N GLU A 189 20.64 -28.45 4.06
CA GLU A 189 20.26 -29.80 4.51
C GLU A 189 20.95 -30.90 3.70
N ARG A 190 20.95 -30.77 2.35
CA ARG A 190 21.64 -31.72 1.46
C ARG A 190 23.14 -31.77 1.73
N LEU A 191 23.77 -30.59 1.91
CA LEU A 191 25.20 -30.51 2.22
C LEU A 191 25.51 -31.16 3.57
N ALA A 192 24.71 -30.90 4.60
CA ALA A 192 24.86 -31.53 5.91
C ALA A 192 24.74 -33.04 5.85
N SER A 193 23.75 -33.57 5.10
CA SER A 193 23.57 -35.00 4.88
C SER A 193 24.75 -35.64 4.15
N PHE A 194 25.26 -34.98 3.11
CA PHE A 194 26.49 -35.44 2.41
C PHE A 194 27.70 -35.47 3.34
N THR A 195 27.81 -34.46 4.23
CA THR A 195 28.88 -34.40 5.23
C THR A 195 28.82 -35.59 6.19
N VAL A 196 27.63 -36.02 6.64
CA VAL A 196 27.46 -37.23 7.46
C VAL A 196 27.98 -38.46 6.74
N THR A 197 27.61 -38.67 5.48
CA THR A 197 28.10 -39.82 4.67
C THR A 197 29.61 -39.85 4.56
N THR A 198 30.25 -38.68 4.41
CA THR A 198 31.69 -38.51 4.36
C THR A 198 32.37 -38.92 5.70
N TYR A 199 31.79 -38.48 6.82
CA TYR A 199 32.29 -38.85 8.15
C TYR A 199 32.03 -40.32 8.45
N GLU A 200 30.96 -40.95 8.02
CA GLU A 200 30.68 -42.36 8.17
C GLU A 200 31.77 -43.19 7.47
N THR A 201 32.08 -42.86 6.21
CA THR A 201 33.17 -43.50 5.48
C THR A 201 34.54 -43.32 6.17
N THR A 202 34.79 -42.14 6.77
CA THR A 202 36.01 -41.84 7.49
C THR A 202 36.13 -42.66 8.76
N VAL A 203 35.05 -42.77 9.54
CA VAL A 203 35.01 -43.61 10.77
C VAL A 203 35.27 -45.06 10.43
N GLU A 204 34.63 -45.59 9.38
CA GLU A 204 34.87 -47.00 8.94
C GLU A 204 36.33 -47.24 8.59
N ARG A 205 36.96 -46.34 7.85
CA ARG A 205 38.39 -46.44 7.48
C ARG A 205 39.33 -46.35 8.70
N ILE A 206 39.03 -45.46 9.64
CA ILE A 206 39.83 -45.34 10.88
C ILE A 206 39.63 -46.56 11.76
N ARG A 207 38.41 -47.09 11.88
CA ARG A 207 38.09 -48.31 12.64
C ARG A 207 38.87 -49.49 12.10
N ALA A 208 38.84 -49.73 10.78
CA ALA A 208 39.59 -50.80 10.17
C ALA A 208 41.11 -50.74 10.42
N ARG A 209 41.69 -49.52 10.42
CA ARG A 209 43.09 -49.29 10.75
C ARG A 209 43.41 -49.46 12.24
N PHE A 210 42.47 -49.09 13.12
CA PHE A 210 42.60 -49.34 14.55
C PHE A 210 42.59 -50.86 14.85
N GLU A 211 41.70 -51.62 14.24
CA GLU A 211 41.67 -53.09 14.38
C GLU A 211 42.96 -53.76 13.91
N GLN A 212 43.65 -53.16 12.91
CA GLN A 212 44.96 -53.60 12.43
C GLN A 212 46.14 -53.10 13.31
N GLY A 213 45.86 -52.36 14.39
CA GLY A 213 46.90 -51.81 15.27
C GLY A 213 47.67 -50.61 14.71
N VAL A 214 47.22 -50.02 13.56
CA VAL A 214 47.91 -48.90 12.87
C VAL A 214 47.47 -47.53 13.38
N ARG A 215 46.29 -47.44 14.00
CA ARG A 215 45.73 -46.19 14.56
C ARG A 215 45.44 -46.33 16.03
N SER A 216 45.43 -45.16 16.76
CA SER A 216 45.14 -45.15 18.18
C SER A 216 43.60 -45.15 18.46
N SER A 217 43.24 -45.58 19.66
CA SER A 217 41.85 -45.46 20.12
C SER A 217 41.36 -44.00 20.21
N LEU A 218 42.29 -43.06 20.43
CA LEU A 218 41.96 -41.63 20.43
C LEU A 218 41.52 -41.17 19.04
N ASP A 219 42.20 -41.58 17.96
CA ASP A 219 41.83 -41.24 16.59
C ASP A 219 40.39 -41.73 16.27
N LEU A 220 40.07 -42.97 16.67
CA LEU A 220 38.71 -43.52 16.47
C LEU A 220 37.65 -42.71 17.24
N ARG A 221 37.92 -42.40 18.51
CA ARG A 221 36.98 -41.62 19.34
C ARG A 221 36.77 -40.22 18.78
N LEU A 222 37.80 -39.53 18.27
CA LEU A 222 37.66 -38.22 17.66
C LEU A 222 36.85 -38.27 16.36
N ALA A 223 37.05 -39.32 15.55
CA ALA A 223 36.27 -39.50 14.33
C ALA A 223 34.75 -39.78 14.63
N GLU A 224 34.49 -40.63 15.63
CA GLU A 224 33.14 -40.91 16.09
C GLU A 224 32.44 -39.66 16.66
N ALA A 225 33.17 -38.85 17.44
CA ALA A 225 32.65 -37.56 17.94
C ALA A 225 32.34 -36.58 16.80
N SER A 226 33.19 -36.51 15.78
CA SER A 226 32.93 -35.68 14.58
C SER A 226 31.71 -36.13 13.83
N LEU A 227 31.52 -37.44 13.66
CA LEU A 227 30.30 -38.00 13.04
C LEU A 227 29.06 -37.67 13.86
N ALA A 228 29.09 -37.79 15.20
CA ALA A 228 27.99 -37.43 16.05
C ALA A 228 27.61 -35.93 15.92
N GLY A 229 28.62 -35.07 15.88
CA GLY A 229 28.41 -33.64 15.62
C GLY A 229 27.77 -33.35 14.25
N ALA A 230 28.22 -34.04 13.20
CA ALA A 230 27.65 -33.90 11.87
C ALA A 230 26.17 -34.37 11.84
N LYS A 231 25.82 -35.47 12.51
CA LYS A 231 24.44 -35.95 12.64
C LYS A 231 23.56 -34.95 13.40
N ALA A 232 24.06 -34.33 14.44
CA ALA A 232 23.33 -33.26 15.16
C ALA A 232 23.08 -32.06 14.24
N ASN A 233 24.06 -31.65 13.43
CA ASN A 233 23.88 -30.55 12.46
C ASN A 233 22.78 -30.84 11.42
N VAL A 234 22.67 -32.09 10.92
CA VAL A 234 21.59 -32.46 10.00
C VAL A 234 20.22 -32.21 10.65
N ALA A 235 20.02 -32.60 11.91
CA ALA A 235 18.75 -32.39 12.61
C ALA A 235 18.40 -30.91 12.74
N GLU A 236 19.39 -30.05 12.99
CA GLU A 236 19.20 -28.58 13.00
C GLU A 236 18.79 -28.05 11.61
N ARG A 237 19.45 -28.52 10.52
CA ARG A 237 19.15 -28.09 9.15
C ARG A 237 17.76 -28.53 8.68
N ILE A 238 17.35 -29.76 9.01
CA ILE A 238 15.98 -30.24 8.74
C ILE A 238 14.95 -29.34 9.47
N THR A 239 15.21 -29.00 10.72
CA THR A 239 14.32 -28.12 11.48
C THR A 239 14.25 -26.72 10.86
N ALA A 240 15.37 -26.19 10.38
CA ALA A 240 15.42 -24.88 9.70
C ALA A 240 14.71 -24.89 8.34
N ALA A 241 14.80 -26.01 7.60
CA ALA A 241 14.15 -26.17 6.28
C ALA A 241 12.63 -26.31 6.36
N ASN A 242 12.09 -26.71 7.52
CA ASN A 242 10.67 -26.92 7.74
C ASN A 242 9.95 -25.73 8.42
N ARG A 243 10.65 -24.63 8.65
CA ARG A 243 10.10 -23.38 9.20
C ARG A 243 9.78 -22.36 8.09
#